data_b18f07845e2a305768e36400875db877
#
_entry.id   b18f07845e2a305768e36400875db877
#
_cell.length_a   1.000
_cell.length_b   1.000
_cell.length_c   1.000
_cell.angle_alpha   90.00
_cell.angle_beta   90.00
_cell.angle_gamma   90.00
#
_symmetry.space_group_name_H-M   'P 1'
#
loop_
_entity.id
_entity.type
_entity.pdbx_description
1 polymer ?
#
loop_
_entity_poly.entity_id
_entity_poly.type
_entity_poly.pdbx_seq_one_letter_code
_entity_poly.pdbx_strand_id
1 'polypeptide(L)'
;MLDSIESAIADIKEGKLIIVVDDEDRENEGDFIGAAESVTPEMINFMSTHGRGLICAPLIEERCNELQLPTMVVDNTSLHETAFTVSVDLLGQGCTTGISAHDRAKTVKALISADTKPEDLGRPGHIFPLRAKKGGVLRRTGHTEATIDMAMLAGFYPAGVLVEIMNEDGSMARLPELIEIAKRFDLKLISIKDLIEYRLKTETLIEEEVRVQMPTKYGAFELVAFKQLNTGEIHMALKKGDWKKDEPVLVRVHSSCMTGDILGSLRCDCGDQLHHAMKM
;
A
#
# COMPACT_ATOMS: atom_id res chain seq x y z
N MET A 1 19.30 13.98 -0.16
CA MET A 1 19.37 12.51 -0.41
C MET A 1 18.28 11.93 0.45
N LEU A 2 17.50 10.99 -0.07
CA LEU A 2 16.46 10.29 0.70
C LEU A 2 17.11 9.30 1.68
N ASP A 3 16.43 9.02 2.78
CA ASP A 3 16.85 8.04 3.77
C ASP A 3 16.55 6.61 3.31
N SER A 4 17.20 5.61 3.95
CA SER A 4 16.91 4.20 3.66
C SER A 4 15.59 3.75 4.28
N ILE A 5 14.94 2.77 3.66
CA ILE A 5 13.69 2.20 4.16
C ILE A 5 13.90 1.57 5.55
N GLU A 6 15.03 0.90 5.78
CA GLU A 6 15.38 0.30 7.07
C GLU A 6 15.45 1.35 8.19
N SER A 7 16.03 2.54 7.91
CA SER A 7 16.11 3.61 8.90
C SER A 7 14.74 4.20 9.21
N ALA A 8 13.88 4.33 8.21
CA ALA A 8 12.50 4.77 8.39
C ALA A 8 11.65 3.74 9.17
N ILE A 9 11.83 2.44 8.91
CA ILE A 9 11.21 1.36 9.69
C ILE A 9 11.62 1.44 11.16
N ALA A 10 12.91 1.71 11.44
CA ALA A 10 13.40 1.86 12.80
C ALA A 10 12.73 3.05 13.52
N ASP A 11 12.60 4.19 12.87
CA ASP A 11 11.93 5.37 13.45
C ASP A 11 10.42 5.12 13.69
N ILE A 12 9.71 4.48 12.75
CA ILE A 12 8.31 4.08 12.97
C ILE A 12 8.21 3.12 14.17
N LYS A 13 9.13 2.16 14.29
CA LYS A 13 9.16 1.21 15.40
C LYS A 13 9.41 1.89 16.76
N GLU A 14 10.14 2.99 16.78
CA GLU A 14 10.32 3.85 17.96
C GLU A 14 9.11 4.78 18.23
N GLY A 15 8.05 4.71 17.40
CA GLY A 15 6.86 5.54 17.53
C GLY A 15 7.01 6.96 16.98
N LYS A 16 7.97 7.21 16.11
CA LYS A 16 8.18 8.48 15.45
C LYS A 16 7.35 8.61 14.17
N LEU A 17 7.17 9.84 13.71
CA LEU A 17 6.71 10.14 12.35
C LEU A 17 7.87 10.08 11.37
N ILE A 18 7.56 9.80 10.12
CA ILE A 18 8.45 9.96 8.98
C ILE A 18 7.75 10.78 7.89
N ILE A 19 8.50 11.23 6.88
CA ILE A 19 7.95 11.84 5.67
C ILE A 19 8.04 10.83 4.53
N VAL A 20 6.95 10.67 3.80
CA VAL A 20 6.90 9.86 2.59
C VAL A 20 6.50 10.73 1.42
N VAL A 21 7.26 10.64 0.31
CA VAL A 21 6.94 11.34 -0.95
C VAL A 21 6.51 10.33 -2.01
N ASP A 22 5.56 10.72 -2.83
CA ASP A 22 5.18 9.95 -4.01
C ASP A 22 5.90 10.45 -5.30
N ASP A 23 5.53 9.90 -6.43
CA ASP A 23 6.14 10.22 -7.73
C ASP A 23 5.69 11.60 -8.22
N GLU A 24 6.60 12.33 -8.92
CA GLU A 24 6.32 13.63 -9.52
C GLU A 24 5.18 13.56 -10.56
N ASP A 25 5.00 12.42 -11.22
CA ASP A 25 3.96 12.17 -12.20
C ASP A 25 2.60 11.77 -11.57
N ARG A 26 2.53 11.61 -10.22
CA ARG A 26 1.31 11.25 -9.48
C ARG A 26 0.69 12.48 -8.78
N GLU A 27 0.88 12.64 -7.49
CA GLU A 27 0.43 13.81 -6.69
C GLU A 27 1.57 14.80 -6.51
N ASN A 28 2.82 14.29 -6.53
CA ASN A 28 4.03 15.05 -6.25
C ASN A 28 3.95 15.73 -4.88
N GLU A 29 3.51 15.00 -3.87
CA GLU A 29 3.26 15.48 -2.51
C GLU A 29 4.07 14.69 -1.49
N GLY A 30 4.12 15.19 -0.28
CA GLY A 30 4.70 14.51 0.87
C GLY A 30 3.77 14.53 2.06
N ASP A 31 3.68 13.39 2.75
CA ASP A 31 2.88 13.22 3.95
C ASP A 31 3.75 12.92 5.16
N PHE A 32 3.37 13.47 6.33
CA PHE A 32 3.77 12.85 7.59
C PHE A 32 2.96 11.59 7.80
N ILE A 33 3.64 10.48 8.06
CA ILE A 33 2.99 9.20 8.38
C ILE A 33 3.51 8.62 9.69
N GLY A 34 2.67 7.86 10.38
CA GLY A 34 3.02 7.13 11.61
C GLY A 34 2.11 5.93 11.84
N ALA A 35 2.56 4.96 12.67
CA ALA A 35 1.75 3.80 13.04
C ALA A 35 0.62 4.20 13.99
N ALA A 36 -0.60 3.67 13.79
CA ALA A 36 -1.77 3.99 14.62
C ALA A 36 -1.59 3.60 16.10
N GLU A 37 -0.84 2.51 16.38
CA GLU A 37 -0.54 2.09 17.74
C GLU A 37 0.29 3.11 18.54
N SER A 38 1.16 3.85 17.84
CA SER A 38 2.07 4.83 18.46
C SER A 38 1.45 6.22 18.57
N VAL A 39 0.24 6.44 18.05
CA VAL A 39 -0.39 7.77 18.01
C VAL A 39 -0.58 8.34 19.42
N THR A 40 -0.16 9.59 19.60
CA THR A 40 -0.37 10.38 20.82
C THR A 40 -1.04 11.72 20.49
N PRO A 41 -1.61 12.41 21.48
CA PRO A 41 -2.12 13.77 21.27
C PRO A 41 -1.06 14.74 20.74
N GLU A 42 0.19 14.59 21.19
CA GLU A 42 1.32 15.42 20.75
C GLU A 42 1.62 15.18 19.27
N MET A 43 1.58 13.91 18.82
CA MET A 43 1.74 13.55 17.42
C MET A 43 0.65 14.15 16.55
N ILE A 44 -0.62 14.03 16.94
CA ILE A 44 -1.76 14.66 16.23
C ILE A 44 -1.63 16.18 16.21
N ASN A 45 -1.19 16.79 17.31
CA ASN A 45 -0.96 18.23 17.35
C ASN A 45 0.19 18.66 16.43
N PHE A 46 1.28 17.90 16.37
CA PHE A 46 2.39 18.11 15.43
C PHE A 46 1.89 18.04 13.99
N MET A 47 1.16 16.99 13.63
CA MET A 47 0.60 16.79 12.28
C MET A 47 -0.33 17.96 11.90
N SER A 48 -1.22 18.40 12.81
CA SER A 48 -2.12 19.54 12.58
C SER A 48 -1.36 20.85 12.37
N THR A 49 -0.28 21.06 13.13
CA THR A 49 0.48 22.32 13.12
C THR A 49 1.42 22.41 11.92
N HIS A 50 2.09 21.32 11.59
CA HIS A 50 3.18 21.32 10.63
C HIS A 50 2.81 20.64 9.30
N GLY A 51 1.84 19.72 9.29
CA GLY A 51 1.27 19.15 8.06
C GLY A 51 0.26 20.11 7.44
N ARG A 52 -0.71 20.58 8.21
CA ARG A 52 -1.81 21.49 7.82
C ARG A 52 -2.84 20.85 6.90
N GLY A 53 -2.61 19.64 6.41
CA GLY A 53 -3.52 18.84 5.58
C GLY A 53 -4.64 18.18 6.36
N LEU A 54 -5.30 17.22 5.76
CA LEU A 54 -6.38 16.45 6.37
C LEU A 54 -5.83 15.24 7.11
N ILE A 55 -6.01 15.18 8.45
CA ILE A 55 -5.58 14.00 9.20
C ILE A 55 -6.48 12.82 8.86
N CYS A 56 -5.90 11.81 8.22
CA CYS A 56 -6.54 10.58 7.82
C CYS A 56 -5.98 9.37 8.59
N ALA A 57 -6.77 8.31 8.64
CA ALA A 57 -6.40 7.07 9.30
C ALA A 57 -6.49 5.88 8.31
N PRO A 58 -5.41 5.53 7.59
CA PRO A 58 -5.35 4.33 6.78
C PRO A 58 -5.63 3.07 7.59
N LEU A 59 -6.53 2.22 7.07
CA LEU A 59 -6.93 0.93 7.65
C LEU A 59 -6.98 -0.13 6.54
N ILE A 60 -6.73 -1.37 6.89
CA ILE A 60 -7.00 -2.50 6.01
C ILE A 60 -8.51 -2.67 5.79
N GLU A 61 -8.87 -3.24 4.64
CA GLU A 61 -10.26 -3.43 4.25
C GLU A 61 -11.05 -4.26 5.25
N GLU A 62 -10.45 -5.30 5.80
CA GLU A 62 -11.04 -6.19 6.81
C GLU A 62 -11.49 -5.38 8.04
N ARG A 63 -10.64 -4.46 8.52
CA ARG A 63 -10.98 -3.62 9.67
C ARG A 63 -12.08 -2.59 9.37
N CYS A 64 -12.06 -2.02 8.17
CA CYS A 64 -13.14 -1.15 7.72
C CYS A 64 -14.49 -1.88 7.71
N ASN A 65 -14.50 -3.15 7.28
CA ASN A 65 -15.71 -3.98 7.25
C ASN A 65 -16.20 -4.33 8.67
N GLU A 66 -15.31 -4.73 9.58
CA GLU A 66 -15.63 -5.01 11.00
C GLU A 66 -16.27 -3.79 11.67
N LEU A 67 -15.72 -2.61 11.46
CA LEU A 67 -16.23 -1.36 12.01
C LEU A 67 -17.41 -0.78 11.23
N GLN A 68 -17.88 -1.45 10.17
CA GLN A 68 -18.96 -1.00 9.30
C GLN A 68 -18.73 0.44 8.79
N LEU A 69 -17.53 0.68 8.26
CA LEU A 69 -17.14 1.94 7.65
C LEU A 69 -17.39 1.88 6.13
N PRO A 70 -18.57 2.32 5.64
CA PRO A 70 -18.84 2.37 4.21
C PRO A 70 -17.97 3.43 3.53
N THR A 71 -17.77 3.29 2.22
CA THR A 71 -17.17 4.35 1.41
C THR A 71 -18.02 5.62 1.50
N MET A 72 -17.35 6.77 1.52
CA MET A 72 -18.01 8.09 1.64
C MET A 72 -18.95 8.36 0.47
N VAL A 73 -18.64 7.80 -0.71
CA VAL A 73 -19.44 7.90 -1.94
C VAL A 73 -19.58 6.55 -2.59
N VAL A 74 -20.67 6.35 -3.33
CA VAL A 74 -20.89 5.13 -4.13
C VAL A 74 -19.98 5.13 -5.36
N ASP A 75 -19.95 6.26 -6.08
CA ASP A 75 -19.13 6.45 -7.27
C ASP A 75 -17.98 7.40 -6.92
N ASN A 76 -16.77 6.85 -6.85
CA ASN A 76 -15.57 7.65 -6.59
C ASN A 76 -15.06 8.26 -7.91
N THR A 77 -15.19 9.58 -8.04
CA THR A 77 -14.74 10.35 -9.20
C THR A 77 -13.45 11.12 -8.97
N SER A 78 -12.77 10.89 -7.83
CA SER A 78 -11.50 11.54 -7.54
C SER A 78 -10.39 11.04 -8.46
N LEU A 79 -9.45 11.91 -8.82
CA LEU A 79 -8.39 11.63 -9.80
C LEU A 79 -7.57 10.38 -9.45
N HIS A 80 -7.29 10.18 -8.17
CA HIS A 80 -6.46 9.06 -7.69
C HIS A 80 -7.27 7.99 -6.94
N GLU A 81 -8.59 8.05 -7.00
CA GLU A 81 -9.52 7.09 -6.41
C GLU A 81 -9.27 6.81 -4.92
N THR A 82 -8.83 7.82 -4.16
CA THR A 82 -8.60 7.68 -2.72
C THR A 82 -9.87 7.22 -2.02
N ALA A 83 -9.81 6.07 -1.38
CA ALA A 83 -10.97 5.37 -0.85
C ALA A 83 -11.35 5.89 0.55
N PHE A 84 -11.85 7.11 0.62
CA PHE A 84 -12.42 7.68 1.84
C PHE A 84 -13.62 6.84 2.31
N THR A 85 -13.65 6.57 3.61
CA THR A 85 -14.87 6.09 4.28
C THR A 85 -15.59 7.28 4.93
N VAL A 86 -16.77 7.03 5.49
CA VAL A 86 -17.39 8.04 6.36
C VAL A 86 -16.43 8.43 7.49
N SER A 87 -16.37 9.71 7.82
CA SER A 87 -15.56 10.20 8.94
C SER A 87 -16.18 9.78 10.27
N VAL A 88 -15.35 9.63 11.29
CA VAL A 88 -15.77 9.12 12.60
C VAL A 88 -15.12 9.86 13.77
N ASP A 89 -15.78 9.79 14.93
CA ASP A 89 -15.24 10.13 16.23
C ASP A 89 -15.58 9.03 17.25
N LEU A 90 -14.68 8.75 18.18
CA LEU A 90 -14.96 7.88 19.31
C LEU A 90 -16.00 8.53 20.23
N LEU A 91 -17.07 7.79 20.54
CA LEU A 91 -18.11 8.23 21.47
C LEU A 91 -17.72 7.88 22.93
N GLY A 92 -17.97 8.79 23.83
CA GLY A 92 -17.67 8.57 25.24
C GLY A 92 -16.17 8.50 25.55
N GLN A 93 -15.78 7.70 26.52
CA GLN A 93 -14.37 7.49 26.95
C GLN A 93 -13.58 8.78 27.22
N GLY A 94 -14.30 9.84 27.63
CA GLY A 94 -13.73 11.17 27.88
C GLY A 94 -13.39 11.95 26.61
N CYS A 95 -13.92 11.57 25.44
CA CYS A 95 -13.95 12.42 24.26
C CYS A 95 -15.02 13.50 24.39
N THR A 96 -14.75 14.67 23.82
CA THR A 96 -15.65 15.82 23.84
C THR A 96 -16.34 16.01 22.49
N THR A 97 -15.86 16.97 21.68
CA THR A 97 -16.43 17.28 20.36
C THR A 97 -15.76 16.50 19.23
N GLY A 98 -14.71 15.73 19.51
CA GLY A 98 -13.97 14.92 18.53
C GLY A 98 -12.77 15.63 17.88
N ILE A 99 -12.78 16.97 17.79
CA ILE A 99 -11.78 17.74 17.02
C ILE A 99 -10.44 17.92 17.74
N SER A 100 -10.39 17.87 19.08
CA SER A 100 -9.15 18.08 19.81
C SER A 100 -8.08 17.03 19.44
N ALA A 101 -6.80 17.38 19.60
CA ALA A 101 -5.72 16.41 19.38
C ALA A 101 -5.87 15.16 20.27
N HIS A 102 -6.37 15.35 21.51
CA HIS A 102 -6.67 14.28 22.43
C HIS A 102 -7.79 13.36 21.93
N ASP A 103 -8.90 13.93 21.45
CA ASP A 103 -10.04 13.16 20.98
C ASP A 103 -9.68 12.41 19.69
N ARG A 104 -8.97 13.07 18.74
CA ARG A 104 -8.52 12.44 17.51
C ARG A 104 -7.54 11.30 17.77
N ALA A 105 -6.58 11.47 18.69
CA ALA A 105 -5.67 10.40 19.08
C ALA A 105 -6.41 9.19 19.68
N LYS A 106 -7.41 9.42 20.53
CA LYS A 106 -8.27 8.35 21.07
C LYS A 106 -9.08 7.67 19.96
N THR A 107 -9.63 8.43 19.04
CA THR A 107 -10.38 7.88 17.89
C THR A 107 -9.50 6.97 17.04
N VAL A 108 -8.27 7.40 16.71
CA VAL A 108 -7.33 6.56 15.95
C VAL A 108 -6.99 5.26 16.69
N LYS A 109 -6.73 5.33 18.01
CA LYS A 109 -6.49 4.14 18.82
C LYS A 109 -7.70 3.22 18.90
N ALA A 110 -8.90 3.77 18.97
CA ALA A 110 -10.14 2.99 18.96
C ALA A 110 -10.31 2.26 17.61
N LEU A 111 -9.96 2.88 16.49
CA LEU A 111 -10.06 2.23 15.17
C LEU A 111 -9.28 0.93 15.07
N ILE A 112 -8.19 0.76 15.82
CA ILE A 112 -7.35 -0.46 15.81
C ILE A 112 -7.61 -1.41 16.98
N SER A 113 -8.35 -0.97 17.99
CA SER A 113 -8.68 -1.81 19.17
C SER A 113 -9.68 -2.90 18.79
N ALA A 114 -9.35 -4.15 19.12
CA ALA A 114 -10.26 -5.29 18.88
C ALA A 114 -11.59 -5.18 19.65
N ASP A 115 -11.61 -4.42 20.75
CA ASP A 115 -12.80 -4.23 21.58
C ASP A 115 -13.76 -3.17 21.01
N THR A 116 -13.31 -2.33 20.09
CA THR A 116 -14.14 -1.27 19.49
C THR A 116 -15.16 -1.86 18.53
N LYS A 117 -16.41 -1.50 18.75
CA LYS A 117 -17.57 -1.90 17.95
C LYS A 117 -18.07 -0.72 17.08
N PRO A 118 -18.83 -1.01 16.03
CA PRO A 118 -19.40 0.04 15.16
C PRO A 118 -20.19 1.12 15.90
N GLU A 119 -20.92 0.75 16.97
CA GLU A 119 -21.72 1.67 17.80
C GLU A 119 -20.88 2.60 18.69
N ASP A 120 -19.61 2.30 18.91
CA ASP A 120 -18.69 3.17 19.67
C ASP A 120 -18.21 4.37 18.84
N LEU A 121 -18.50 4.38 17.53
CA LEU A 121 -18.07 5.40 16.59
C LEU A 121 -19.22 6.27 16.12
N GLY A 122 -19.18 7.55 16.49
CA GLY A 122 -20.07 8.58 15.94
C GLY A 122 -19.76 8.86 14.47
N ARG A 123 -20.79 9.13 13.67
CA ARG A 123 -20.71 9.44 12.24
C ARG A 123 -21.64 10.62 11.92
N PRO A 124 -21.18 11.67 11.22
CA PRO A 124 -19.80 11.95 10.85
C PRO A 124 -18.91 12.34 12.05
N GLY A 125 -17.59 12.38 11.86
CA GLY A 125 -16.62 12.81 12.85
C GLY A 125 -15.43 13.56 12.22
N HIS A 126 -14.33 13.65 12.96
CA HIS A 126 -13.17 14.45 12.61
C HIS A 126 -11.91 13.63 12.24
N ILE A 127 -11.99 12.30 12.30
CA ILE A 127 -11.01 11.38 11.70
C ILE A 127 -11.60 10.78 10.45
N PHE A 128 -10.78 10.74 9.39
CA PHE A 128 -11.15 10.24 8.07
C PHE A 128 -10.46 8.91 7.79
N PRO A 129 -11.12 7.77 8.05
CA PRO A 129 -10.51 6.47 7.73
C PRO A 129 -10.40 6.31 6.22
N LEU A 130 -9.26 5.74 5.78
CA LEU A 130 -9.00 5.42 4.38
C LEU A 130 -8.88 3.90 4.24
N ARG A 131 -9.63 3.33 3.30
CA ARG A 131 -9.57 1.89 3.01
C ARG A 131 -8.40 1.61 2.08
N ALA A 132 -7.31 1.06 2.62
CA ALA A 132 -6.14 0.68 1.86
C ALA A 132 -6.43 -0.52 0.93
N LYS A 133 -5.79 -0.55 -0.22
CA LYS A 133 -5.84 -1.70 -1.14
C LYS A 133 -4.99 -2.85 -0.60
N LYS A 134 -5.54 -4.06 -0.63
CA LYS A 134 -4.80 -5.27 -0.30
C LYS A 134 -3.57 -5.40 -1.20
N GLY A 135 -2.39 -5.65 -0.61
CA GLY A 135 -1.12 -5.68 -1.32
C GLY A 135 -0.28 -4.39 -1.16
N GLY A 136 -0.84 -3.35 -0.52
CA GLY A 136 -0.12 -2.13 -0.19
C GLY A 136 0.40 -1.39 -1.41
N VAL A 137 1.61 -0.79 -1.30
CA VAL A 137 2.23 0.00 -2.40
C VAL A 137 2.49 -0.83 -3.66
N LEU A 138 2.57 -2.15 -3.57
CA LEU A 138 2.67 -3.04 -4.73
C LEU A 138 1.36 -3.14 -5.53
N ARG A 139 0.26 -2.62 -5.00
CA ARG A 139 -1.04 -2.59 -5.68
C ARG A 139 -1.48 -1.17 -6.05
N ARG A 140 -1.27 -0.20 -5.16
CA ARG A 140 -1.55 1.22 -5.39
C ARG A 140 -0.44 2.05 -4.74
N THR A 141 0.24 2.85 -5.55
CA THR A 141 1.42 3.62 -5.16
C THR A 141 1.06 4.93 -4.42
N GLY A 142 0.18 4.84 -3.42
CA GLY A 142 -0.32 5.99 -2.65
C GLY A 142 0.15 6.01 -1.21
N HIS A 143 0.08 7.19 -0.57
CA HIS A 143 0.44 7.40 0.83
C HIS A 143 -0.38 6.53 1.79
N THR A 144 -1.66 6.27 1.46
CA THR A 144 -2.53 5.34 2.21
C THR A 144 -1.90 3.96 2.35
N GLU A 145 -1.47 3.39 1.22
CA GLU A 145 -0.84 2.07 1.16
C GLU A 145 0.56 2.09 1.79
N ALA A 146 1.34 3.15 1.55
CA ALA A 146 2.66 3.32 2.15
C ALA A 146 2.59 3.34 3.69
N THR A 147 1.57 4.00 4.25
CA THR A 147 1.35 4.04 5.69
C THR A 147 1.08 2.66 6.28
N ILE A 148 0.23 1.85 5.63
CA ILE A 148 -0.04 0.46 6.04
C ILE A 148 1.23 -0.38 5.98
N ASP A 149 1.96 -0.30 4.87
CA ASP A 149 3.18 -1.09 4.66
C ASP A 149 4.26 -0.74 5.68
N MET A 150 4.48 0.54 5.96
CA MET A 150 5.46 0.97 6.96
C MET A 150 5.09 0.53 8.37
N ALA A 151 3.80 0.57 8.73
CA ALA A 151 3.32 0.04 10.01
C ALA A 151 3.58 -1.47 10.12
N MET A 152 3.26 -2.25 9.08
CA MET A 152 3.50 -3.70 9.02
C MET A 152 4.98 -4.04 9.09
N LEU A 153 5.82 -3.36 8.32
CA LEU A 153 7.28 -3.58 8.31
C LEU A 153 7.92 -3.25 9.66
N ALA A 154 7.34 -2.30 10.40
CA ALA A 154 7.76 -1.99 11.77
C ALA A 154 7.23 -2.98 12.83
N GLY A 155 6.34 -3.92 12.45
CA GLY A 155 5.78 -4.94 13.33
C GLY A 155 4.52 -4.50 14.08
N PHE A 156 3.87 -3.42 13.66
CA PHE A 156 2.62 -2.92 14.21
C PHE A 156 1.39 -3.48 13.47
N TYR A 157 0.22 -3.27 14.04
CA TYR A 157 -1.05 -3.50 13.37
C TYR A 157 -1.10 -2.71 12.05
N PRO A 158 -1.64 -3.29 10.95
CA PRO A 158 -1.66 -2.64 9.64
C PRO A 158 -2.66 -1.46 9.58
N ALA A 159 -2.31 -0.40 10.28
CA ALA A 159 -3.04 0.86 10.35
C ALA A 159 -2.10 2.00 10.73
N GLY A 160 -2.43 3.20 10.32
CA GLY A 160 -1.63 4.36 10.68
C GLY A 160 -2.41 5.67 10.67
N VAL A 161 -1.66 6.75 10.73
CA VAL A 161 -2.12 8.11 10.51
C VAL A 161 -1.27 8.75 9.43
N LEU A 162 -1.88 9.60 8.64
CA LEU A 162 -1.18 10.44 7.68
C LEU A 162 -1.80 11.84 7.62
N VAL A 163 -1.02 12.78 7.15
CA VAL A 163 -1.47 14.15 6.84
C VAL A 163 -0.56 14.73 5.76
N GLU A 164 -1.14 15.36 4.76
CA GLU A 164 -0.42 16.05 3.71
C GLU A 164 0.35 17.26 4.28
N ILE A 165 1.53 17.55 3.71
CA ILE A 165 2.38 18.65 4.15
C ILE A 165 2.22 19.84 3.21
N MET A 166 1.70 20.94 3.75
CA MET A 166 1.57 22.21 3.07
C MET A 166 2.57 23.24 3.59
N ASN A 167 2.99 24.12 2.72
CA ASN A 167 3.74 25.33 3.05
C ASN A 167 2.90 26.31 3.89
N GLU A 168 3.54 27.34 4.45
CA GLU A 168 2.85 28.36 5.27
C GLU A 168 1.86 29.21 4.47
N ASP A 169 2.08 29.32 3.17
CA ASP A 169 1.17 30.03 2.24
C ASP A 169 -0.01 29.18 1.76
N GLY A 170 -0.09 27.90 2.19
CA GLY A 170 -1.14 26.94 1.81
C GLY A 170 -0.89 26.19 0.52
N SER A 171 0.24 26.41 -0.17
CA SER A 171 0.66 25.57 -1.30
C SER A 171 1.19 24.22 -0.81
N MET A 172 1.17 23.19 -1.66
CA MET A 172 1.72 21.89 -1.30
C MET A 172 3.25 21.94 -1.24
N ALA A 173 3.83 21.42 -0.16
CA ALA A 173 5.27 21.25 -0.06
C ALA A 173 5.75 20.18 -1.04
N ARG A 174 6.79 20.51 -1.81
CA ARG A 174 7.41 19.60 -2.78
C ARG A 174 8.75 19.10 -2.22
N LEU A 175 9.41 18.19 -2.94
CA LEU A 175 10.62 17.53 -2.45
C LEU A 175 11.70 18.49 -1.89
N PRO A 176 12.00 19.66 -2.48
CA PRO A 176 12.97 20.61 -1.90
C PRO A 176 12.57 21.11 -0.50
N GLU A 177 11.30 21.51 -0.33
CA GLU A 177 10.77 21.98 0.95
C GLU A 177 10.69 20.84 1.97
N LEU A 178 10.30 19.65 1.53
CA LEU A 178 10.20 18.46 2.36
C LEU A 178 11.56 18.02 2.92
N ILE A 179 12.65 18.20 2.16
CA ILE A 179 14.03 17.97 2.64
C ILE A 179 14.36 18.93 3.79
N GLU A 180 13.98 20.20 3.68
CA GLU A 180 14.23 21.18 4.74
C GLU A 180 13.36 20.92 5.99
N ILE A 181 12.10 20.48 5.79
CA ILE A 181 11.20 20.09 6.87
C ILE A 181 11.75 18.84 7.59
N ALA A 182 12.22 17.85 6.85
CA ALA A 182 12.84 16.65 7.39
C ALA A 182 14.04 16.98 8.28
N LYS A 183 14.93 17.84 7.79
CA LYS A 183 16.09 18.33 8.58
C LYS A 183 15.68 19.10 9.82
N ARG A 184 14.68 19.99 9.69
CA ARG A 184 14.22 20.85 10.79
C ARG A 184 13.67 20.03 11.96
N PHE A 185 12.99 18.93 11.68
CA PHE A 185 12.33 18.11 12.69
C PHE A 185 13.04 16.79 12.97
N ASP A 186 14.22 16.58 12.36
CA ASP A 186 14.99 15.32 12.46
C ASP A 186 14.15 14.08 12.11
N LEU A 187 13.43 14.16 10.98
CA LEU A 187 12.57 13.09 10.47
C LEU A 187 13.21 12.41 9.26
N LYS A 188 12.97 11.10 9.13
CA LYS A 188 13.34 10.38 7.92
C LYS A 188 12.42 10.75 6.76
N LEU A 189 13.02 10.86 5.57
CA LEU A 189 12.34 11.16 4.32
C LEU A 189 12.62 10.06 3.31
N ILE A 190 11.58 9.32 2.93
CA ILE A 190 11.65 8.21 1.96
C ILE A 190 10.70 8.43 0.79
N SER A 191 10.88 7.67 -0.31
CA SER A 191 9.95 7.65 -1.42
C SER A 191 9.13 6.36 -1.46
N ILE A 192 7.91 6.44 -2.00
CA ILE A 192 7.09 5.24 -2.28
C ILE A 192 7.81 4.33 -3.29
N LYS A 193 8.55 4.90 -4.23
CA LYS A 193 9.36 4.14 -5.19
C LYS A 193 10.41 3.25 -4.50
N ASP A 194 11.16 3.81 -3.55
CA ASP A 194 12.16 3.04 -2.79
C ASP A 194 11.49 1.98 -1.90
N LEU A 195 10.31 2.27 -1.34
CA LEU A 195 9.54 1.30 -0.57
C LEU A 195 9.06 0.13 -1.45
N ILE A 196 8.61 0.38 -2.66
CA ILE A 196 8.26 -0.67 -3.64
C ILE A 196 9.48 -1.54 -3.93
N GLU A 197 10.63 -0.92 -4.24
CA GLU A 197 11.87 -1.64 -4.54
C GLU A 197 12.33 -2.50 -3.35
N TYR A 198 12.24 -1.95 -2.14
CA TYR A 198 12.55 -2.67 -0.90
C TYR A 198 11.65 -3.91 -0.72
N ARG A 199 10.33 -3.76 -0.86
CA ARG A 199 9.37 -4.87 -0.72
C ARG A 199 9.59 -5.95 -1.81
N LEU A 200 9.84 -5.55 -3.06
CA LEU A 200 10.14 -6.48 -4.15
C LEU A 200 11.42 -7.30 -3.92
N LYS A 201 12.39 -6.74 -3.18
CA LYS A 201 13.65 -7.43 -2.85
C LYS A 201 13.56 -8.33 -1.62
N THR A 202 12.72 -7.97 -0.66
CA THR A 202 12.70 -8.62 0.67
C THR A 202 11.53 -9.57 0.85
N GLU A 203 10.44 -9.44 0.09
CA GLU A 203 9.25 -10.26 0.23
C GLU A 203 9.18 -11.36 -0.84
N THR A 204 8.70 -12.53 -0.44
CA THR A 204 8.29 -13.59 -1.37
C THR A 204 6.84 -13.33 -1.78
N LEU A 205 6.62 -12.90 -3.02
CA LEU A 205 5.30 -12.48 -3.51
C LEU A 205 4.50 -13.61 -4.18
N ILE A 206 5.13 -14.76 -4.41
CA ILE A 206 4.52 -15.91 -5.10
C ILE A 206 4.73 -17.17 -4.29
N GLU A 207 3.76 -18.07 -4.34
CA GLU A 207 3.81 -19.41 -3.74
C GLU A 207 3.54 -20.46 -4.82
N GLU A 208 4.29 -21.55 -4.80
CA GLU A 208 4.03 -22.68 -5.69
C GLU A 208 2.79 -23.43 -5.21
N GLU A 209 1.74 -23.47 -6.03
CA GLU A 209 0.47 -24.15 -5.72
C GLU A 209 0.48 -25.59 -6.22
N VAL A 210 0.96 -25.83 -7.46
CA VAL A 210 0.94 -27.16 -8.07
C VAL A 210 2.04 -27.31 -9.11
N ARG A 211 2.56 -28.53 -9.20
CA ARG A 211 3.56 -28.96 -10.19
C ARG A 211 3.12 -30.25 -10.82
N VAL A 212 2.97 -30.29 -12.14
CA VAL A 212 2.49 -31.46 -12.88
C VAL A 212 3.23 -31.63 -14.21
N GLN A 213 3.28 -32.87 -14.68
CA GLN A 213 3.73 -33.15 -16.05
C GLN A 213 2.63 -32.84 -17.04
N MET A 214 2.91 -32.03 -18.04
CA MET A 214 1.97 -31.60 -19.06
C MET A 214 2.45 -32.02 -20.46
N PRO A 215 1.94 -33.12 -20.99
CA PRO A 215 2.23 -33.49 -22.37
C PRO A 215 1.49 -32.54 -23.33
N THR A 216 2.21 -32.03 -24.32
CA THR A 216 1.65 -31.15 -25.36
C THR A 216 2.03 -31.63 -26.74
N LYS A 217 1.40 -31.08 -27.79
CA LYS A 217 1.81 -31.31 -29.18
C LYS A 217 3.22 -30.78 -29.53
N TYR A 218 3.82 -29.99 -28.63
CA TYR A 218 5.16 -29.42 -28.75
C TYR A 218 6.20 -30.14 -27.87
N GLY A 219 5.81 -31.19 -27.19
CA GLY A 219 6.62 -31.97 -26.28
C GLY A 219 6.06 -32.03 -24.86
N ALA A 220 6.79 -32.73 -24.00
CA ALA A 220 6.42 -32.80 -22.59
C ALA A 220 7.07 -31.62 -21.84
N PHE A 221 6.29 -30.97 -21.04
CA PHE A 221 6.69 -29.88 -20.15
C PHE A 221 6.34 -30.22 -18.70
N GLU A 222 7.06 -29.65 -17.76
CA GLU A 222 6.64 -29.53 -16.38
C GLU A 222 5.88 -28.20 -16.26
N LEU A 223 4.59 -28.24 -15.90
CA LEU A 223 3.78 -27.07 -15.57
C LEU A 223 3.92 -26.80 -14.09
N VAL A 224 4.34 -25.58 -13.74
CA VAL A 224 4.34 -25.09 -12.35
C VAL A 224 3.41 -23.90 -12.28
N ALA A 225 2.38 -23.98 -11.43
CA ALA A 225 1.49 -22.87 -11.16
C ALA A 225 1.91 -22.17 -9.86
N PHE A 226 2.00 -20.86 -9.92
CA PHE A 226 2.32 -19.99 -8.81
C PHE A 226 1.14 -19.08 -8.51
N LYS A 227 0.77 -19.00 -7.25
CA LYS A 227 -0.21 -18.04 -6.77
C LYS A 227 0.49 -16.78 -6.30
N GLN A 228 0.08 -15.64 -6.80
CA GLN A 228 0.53 -14.35 -6.32
C GLN A 228 -0.21 -14.02 -5.00
N LEU A 229 0.52 -13.82 -3.93
CA LEU A 229 -0.03 -13.76 -2.56
C LEU A 229 -0.91 -12.52 -2.30
N ASN A 230 -0.59 -11.40 -2.95
CA ASN A 230 -1.30 -10.14 -2.77
C ASN A 230 -2.56 -9.98 -3.65
N THR A 231 -2.64 -10.67 -4.79
CA THR A 231 -3.78 -10.59 -5.73
C THR A 231 -4.61 -11.87 -5.80
N GLY A 232 -4.01 -13.01 -5.44
CA GLY A 232 -4.58 -14.34 -5.63
C GLY A 232 -4.54 -14.82 -7.08
N GLU A 233 -3.93 -14.08 -8.00
CA GLU A 233 -3.78 -14.46 -9.40
C GLU A 233 -2.84 -15.65 -9.56
N ILE A 234 -3.14 -16.50 -10.55
CA ILE A 234 -2.34 -17.68 -10.86
C ILE A 234 -1.48 -17.39 -12.10
N HIS A 235 -0.18 -17.56 -11.92
CA HIS A 235 0.82 -17.50 -13.00
C HIS A 235 1.34 -18.89 -13.29
N MET A 236 1.55 -19.22 -14.57
CA MET A 236 1.99 -20.54 -14.99
C MET A 236 3.39 -20.47 -15.62
N ALA A 237 4.27 -21.36 -15.21
CA ALA A 237 5.56 -21.58 -15.85
C ALA A 237 5.57 -22.95 -16.54
N LEU A 238 5.91 -22.97 -17.83
CA LEU A 238 6.19 -24.20 -18.58
C LEU A 238 7.70 -24.40 -18.61
N LYS A 239 8.16 -25.45 -17.95
CA LYS A 239 9.58 -25.81 -17.85
C LYS A 239 9.89 -27.01 -18.74
N LYS A 240 11.02 -26.96 -19.47
CA LYS A 240 11.51 -28.08 -20.27
C LYS A 240 13.00 -28.25 -20.01
N GLY A 241 13.39 -29.43 -19.50
CA GLY A 241 14.76 -29.73 -19.09
C GLY A 241 15.12 -29.25 -17.70
N ASP A 242 16.37 -29.49 -17.31
CA ASP A 242 16.94 -29.09 -16.04
C ASP A 242 18.23 -28.28 -16.27
N TRP A 243 18.50 -27.34 -15.36
CA TRP A 243 19.66 -26.45 -15.41
C TRP A 243 20.24 -26.22 -14.02
N LYS A 244 21.50 -25.84 -13.96
CA LYS A 244 22.19 -25.46 -12.72
C LYS A 244 21.88 -23.97 -12.38
N LYS A 245 22.11 -23.61 -11.12
CA LYS A 245 21.80 -22.26 -10.58
C LYS A 245 22.38 -21.10 -11.40
N ASP A 246 23.57 -21.25 -11.95
CA ASP A 246 24.29 -20.19 -12.67
C ASP A 246 24.34 -20.45 -14.20
N GLU A 247 23.52 -21.36 -14.70
CA GLU A 247 23.44 -21.68 -16.12
C GLU A 247 22.45 -20.75 -16.83
N PRO A 248 22.81 -20.12 -17.95
CA PRO A 248 21.89 -19.31 -18.74
C PRO A 248 20.71 -20.13 -19.25
N VAL A 249 19.50 -19.67 -19.02
CA VAL A 249 18.26 -20.33 -19.45
C VAL A 249 17.50 -19.44 -20.42
N LEU A 250 17.03 -20.03 -21.53
CA LEU A 250 16.14 -19.34 -22.44
C LEU A 250 14.76 -19.18 -21.81
N VAL A 251 14.31 -17.93 -21.66
CA VAL A 251 13.02 -17.59 -21.07
C VAL A 251 12.17 -16.77 -22.03
N ARG A 252 10.92 -17.16 -22.19
CA ARG A 252 9.88 -16.37 -22.86
C ARG A 252 8.83 -15.96 -21.85
N VAL A 253 8.70 -14.65 -21.60
CA VAL A 253 7.56 -14.09 -20.89
C VAL A 253 6.41 -13.90 -21.89
N HIS A 254 5.24 -14.45 -21.56
CA HIS A 254 4.06 -14.41 -22.41
C HIS A 254 2.84 -13.95 -21.61
N SER A 255 2.22 -12.87 -22.08
CA SER A 255 0.93 -12.42 -21.55
C SER A 255 -0.18 -13.16 -22.28
N SER A 256 -1.07 -13.84 -21.56
CA SER A 256 -2.16 -14.63 -22.14
C SER A 256 -3.06 -13.78 -23.06
N CYS A 257 -3.28 -14.26 -24.27
CA CYS A 257 -4.14 -13.63 -25.26
C CYS A 257 -5.20 -14.62 -25.72
N MET A 258 -6.43 -14.51 -25.16
CA MET A 258 -7.48 -15.45 -25.48
C MET A 258 -7.76 -15.53 -26.98
N THR A 259 -7.77 -14.40 -27.67
CA THR A 259 -8.05 -14.39 -29.12
C THR A 259 -6.92 -14.97 -29.95
N GLY A 260 -5.66 -14.66 -29.64
CA GLY A 260 -4.50 -15.21 -30.37
C GLY A 260 -4.17 -16.64 -29.97
N ASP A 261 -4.08 -16.90 -28.66
CA ASP A 261 -3.60 -18.20 -28.16
C ASP A 261 -4.64 -19.32 -28.29
N ILE A 262 -5.93 -19.01 -28.10
CA ILE A 262 -7.00 -20.01 -28.07
C ILE A 262 -7.81 -20.00 -29.38
N LEU A 263 -8.20 -18.80 -29.86
CA LEU A 263 -9.09 -18.69 -31.03
C LEU A 263 -8.33 -18.56 -32.36
N GLY A 264 -6.99 -18.44 -32.34
CA GLY A 264 -6.16 -18.34 -33.55
C GLY A 264 -6.43 -17.09 -34.36
N SER A 265 -6.68 -15.94 -33.71
CA SER A 265 -6.94 -14.66 -34.37
C SER A 265 -5.72 -14.24 -35.21
N LEU A 266 -5.95 -13.83 -36.45
CA LEU A 266 -4.93 -13.25 -37.33
C LEU A 266 -4.69 -11.75 -37.10
N ARG A 267 -5.34 -11.15 -36.10
CA ARG A 267 -5.11 -9.75 -35.73
C ARG A 267 -3.89 -9.53 -34.83
N CYS A 268 -3.32 -10.59 -34.29
CA CYS A 268 -2.09 -10.59 -33.52
C CYS A 268 -1.31 -11.89 -33.80
N ASP A 269 -0.04 -11.89 -33.42
CA ASP A 269 0.87 -13.06 -33.56
C ASP A 269 1.12 -13.78 -32.23
N CYS A 270 0.30 -13.49 -31.18
CA CYS A 270 0.49 -14.03 -29.83
C CYS A 270 0.59 -15.55 -29.80
N GLY A 271 -0.36 -16.24 -30.45
CA GLY A 271 -0.37 -17.70 -30.53
C GLY A 271 0.85 -18.26 -31.26
N ASP A 272 1.24 -17.66 -32.38
CA ASP A 272 2.40 -18.08 -33.15
C ASP A 272 3.69 -17.89 -32.34
N GLN A 273 3.84 -16.79 -31.62
CA GLN A 273 4.97 -16.53 -30.73
C GLN A 273 5.05 -17.56 -29.59
N LEU A 274 3.91 -17.88 -28.94
CA LEU A 274 3.85 -18.91 -27.92
C LEU A 274 4.25 -20.27 -28.46
N HIS A 275 3.64 -20.67 -29.58
CA HIS A 275 3.91 -21.97 -30.22
C HIS A 275 5.37 -22.09 -30.70
N HIS A 276 5.98 -20.98 -31.18
CA HIS A 276 7.38 -20.99 -31.58
C HIS A 276 8.28 -21.18 -30.35
N ALA A 277 8.03 -20.45 -29.27
CA ALA A 277 8.79 -20.59 -28.03
C ALA A 277 8.71 -22.03 -27.45
N MET A 278 7.53 -22.65 -27.51
CA MET A 278 7.36 -24.04 -27.02
C MET A 278 8.09 -25.09 -27.89
N LYS A 279 8.42 -24.78 -29.14
CA LYS A 279 9.20 -25.68 -30.01
C LYS A 279 10.70 -25.58 -29.79
N MET A 280 11.20 -24.43 -29.35
CA MET A 280 12.63 -24.21 -29.04
C MET A 280 13.03 -24.97 -27.78
#